data_cbf39534f01d3a66ebdf8b4714e063e6
#
_entry.id   cbf39534f01d3a66ebdf8b4714e063e6
#
_cell.length_a   1.000
_cell.length_b   1.000
_cell.length_c   1.000
_cell.angle_alpha   90.00
_cell.angle_beta   90.00
_cell.angle_gamma   90.00
#
_symmetry.space_group_name_H-M   'P 1'
#
loop_
_entity.id
_entity.type
_entity.pdbx_description
1 polymer ?
#
loop_
_entity_poly.entity_id
_entity_poly.type
_entity_poly.pdbx_seq_one_letter_code
_entity_poly.pdbx_strand_id
1 'polypeptide(L)'
;MQVIEATLTTHGKVGFASREVGRMTDTDSCILNTALHYALGLASGRYVDVNHQPTYIEDTVEIVNDVYVTPAAPARIERDESIKTEYITTNRNARSDTYATPNYPATDDPTGKSSKNLPTFERERALAPENVFRFYVFPYGRDATEVVSQLPSYIRLGKKRGKGHVSC
;
A
#
# COMPACT_ATOMS: atom_id res chain seq x y z
N MET A 1 18.84 -0.94 -23.96
CA MET A 1 17.89 -1.22 -22.87
C MET A 1 16.73 -0.26 -23.03
N GLN A 2 15.53 -0.78 -23.18
CA GLN A 2 14.31 0.02 -23.25
C GLN A 2 13.83 0.33 -21.84
N VAL A 3 13.30 1.51 -21.61
CA VAL A 3 12.71 1.94 -20.33
C VAL A 3 11.27 2.31 -20.61
N ILE A 4 10.36 1.77 -19.84
CA ILE A 4 8.92 2.08 -19.94
C ILE A 4 8.61 3.15 -18.90
N GLU A 5 8.13 4.30 -19.34
CA GLU A 5 7.55 5.30 -18.43
C GLU A 5 6.09 4.94 -18.17
N ALA A 6 5.72 4.91 -16.91
CA ALA A 6 4.35 4.61 -16.50
C ALA A 6 3.83 5.66 -15.51
N THR A 7 2.54 5.90 -15.57
CA THR A 7 1.82 6.78 -14.65
C THR A 7 0.82 5.99 -13.84
N LEU A 8 0.63 6.37 -12.59
CA LEU A 8 -0.35 5.83 -11.69
C LEU A 8 -1.25 6.95 -11.17
N THR A 9 -2.52 6.89 -11.50
CA THR A 9 -3.53 7.83 -10.99
C THR A 9 -4.36 7.16 -9.90
N THR A 10 -4.42 7.76 -8.72
CA THR A 10 -5.24 7.23 -7.62
C THR A 10 -6.71 7.54 -7.84
N HIS A 11 -7.57 6.52 -7.82
CA HIS A 11 -9.04 6.65 -7.89
C HIS A 11 -9.72 6.41 -6.55
N GLY A 12 -8.95 6.06 -5.54
CA GLY A 12 -9.40 5.85 -4.17
C GLY A 12 -8.33 6.28 -3.19
N LYS A 13 -8.70 6.35 -1.92
CA LYS A 13 -7.75 6.67 -0.85
C LYS A 13 -6.70 5.57 -0.75
N VAL A 14 -5.44 5.94 -0.74
CA VAL A 14 -4.31 5.01 -0.60
C VAL A 14 -3.59 5.30 0.71
N GLY A 15 -3.64 4.35 1.63
CA GLY A 15 -3.01 4.45 2.94
C GLY A 15 -1.95 3.37 3.14
N PHE A 16 -0.75 3.80 3.50
CA PHE A 16 0.35 2.97 3.96
C PHE A 16 0.75 3.42 5.36
N ALA A 17 1.16 2.50 6.21
CA ALA A 17 1.76 2.87 7.50
C ALA A 17 3.24 3.19 7.30
N SER A 18 3.55 4.30 6.63
CA SER A 18 4.94 4.73 6.45
C SER A 18 5.54 5.22 7.76
N ARG A 19 4.73 5.90 8.56
CA ARG A 19 5.08 6.34 9.91
C ARG A 19 3.89 6.20 10.85
N GLU A 20 4.18 5.90 12.10
CA GLU A 20 3.19 5.87 13.18
C GLU A 20 3.63 6.83 14.28
N VAL A 21 2.80 7.82 14.58
CA VAL A 21 3.03 8.79 15.64
C VAL A 21 1.84 8.78 16.60
N GLY A 22 2.01 8.10 17.72
CA GLY A 22 0.94 7.90 18.67
C GLY A 22 -0.22 7.12 18.06
N ARG A 23 -1.36 7.76 17.89
CA ARG A 23 -2.57 7.17 17.28
C ARG A 23 -2.80 7.63 15.84
N MET A 24 -1.80 8.21 15.23
CA MET A 24 -1.86 8.67 13.85
C MET A 24 -0.93 7.82 12.97
N THR A 25 -1.50 7.27 11.91
CA THR A 25 -0.74 6.63 10.84
C THR A 25 -0.58 7.61 9.69
N ASP A 26 0.64 7.79 9.25
CA ASP A 26 0.99 8.72 8.17
C ASP A 26 1.47 7.97 6.94
N THR A 27 0.99 8.40 5.77
CA THR A 27 1.38 7.86 4.47
C THR A 27 2.31 8.85 3.78
N ASP A 28 3.48 8.38 3.39
CA ASP A 28 4.41 9.19 2.60
C ASP A 28 3.87 9.49 1.20
N SER A 29 4.38 10.56 0.60
CA SER A 29 4.00 10.98 -0.76
C SER A 29 4.66 10.16 -1.87
N CYS A 30 5.34 9.09 -1.54
CA CYS A 30 5.99 8.18 -2.48
C CYS A 30 5.43 6.77 -2.29
N ILE A 31 5.21 6.05 -3.38
CA ILE A 31 4.78 4.65 -3.34
C ILE A 31 6.01 3.79 -3.60
N LEU A 32 6.37 2.95 -2.64
CA LEU A 32 7.57 2.13 -2.70
C LEU A 32 7.50 1.11 -3.85
N ASN A 33 8.65 0.80 -4.41
CA ASN A 33 8.79 -0.19 -5.48
C ASN A 33 8.27 -1.58 -5.08
N THR A 34 8.52 -2.02 -3.85
CA THR A 34 7.98 -3.29 -3.33
C THR A 34 6.45 -3.33 -3.43
N ALA A 35 5.77 -2.27 -3.00
CA ALA A 35 4.31 -2.19 -3.09
C ALA A 35 3.82 -2.24 -4.55
N LEU A 36 4.57 -1.63 -5.47
CA LEU A 36 4.27 -1.66 -6.90
C LEU A 36 4.51 -3.05 -7.50
N HIS A 37 5.59 -3.75 -7.16
CA HIS A 37 5.85 -5.11 -7.63
C HIS A 37 4.69 -6.05 -7.30
N TYR A 38 4.20 -6.03 -6.05
CA TYR A 38 3.03 -6.82 -5.65
C TYR A 38 1.75 -6.36 -6.34
N ALA A 39 1.51 -5.05 -6.42
CA ALA A 39 0.29 -4.52 -7.00
C ALA A 39 0.18 -4.75 -8.51
N LEU A 40 1.32 -4.75 -9.21
CA LEU A 40 1.41 -5.03 -10.65
C LEU A 40 1.42 -6.52 -10.97
N GLY A 41 1.41 -7.39 -9.96
CA GLY A 41 1.44 -8.84 -10.15
C GLY A 41 2.81 -9.38 -10.57
N LEU A 42 3.87 -8.59 -10.36
CA LEU A 42 5.24 -8.99 -10.67
C LEU A 42 5.91 -9.78 -9.52
N ALA A 43 5.36 -9.74 -8.32
CA ALA A 43 5.84 -10.51 -7.18
C ALA A 43 4.87 -11.65 -6.86
N SER A 44 5.40 -12.82 -6.55
CA SER A 44 4.62 -14.05 -6.31
C SER A 44 4.35 -14.35 -4.83
N GLY A 45 4.42 -13.35 -3.98
CA GLY A 45 4.28 -13.51 -2.53
C GLY A 45 2.92 -14.04 -2.09
N ARG A 46 2.93 -14.83 -1.04
CA ARG A 46 1.70 -15.29 -0.40
C ARG A 46 0.98 -14.13 0.27
N TYR A 47 -0.31 -14.00 0.03
CA TYR A 47 -1.15 -12.97 0.64
C TYR A 47 -1.24 -13.08 2.17
N VAL A 48 -1.06 -14.27 2.71
CA VAL A 48 -1.09 -14.55 4.15
C VAL A 48 0.17 -15.35 4.51
N ASP A 49 1.04 -14.74 5.28
CA ASP A 49 2.12 -15.43 5.95
C ASP A 49 1.71 -15.75 7.39
N VAL A 50 1.75 -17.03 7.72
CA VAL A 50 1.42 -17.54 9.08
C VAL A 50 2.43 -17.04 10.11
N ASN A 51 3.66 -16.80 9.69
CA ASN A 51 4.75 -16.38 10.58
C ASN A 51 4.86 -14.86 10.74
N HIS A 52 4.05 -14.08 10.02
CA HIS A 52 4.10 -12.60 9.99
C HIS A 52 5.50 -12.02 9.69
N GLN A 53 6.37 -12.80 9.05
CA GLN A 53 7.68 -12.32 8.61
C GLN A 53 7.61 -11.90 7.15
N PRO A 54 8.14 -10.72 6.82
CA PRO A 54 8.16 -10.27 5.43
C PRO A 54 9.12 -11.12 4.59
N THR A 55 8.61 -11.66 3.49
CA THR A 55 9.36 -12.49 2.52
C THR A 55 9.72 -11.69 1.26
N TYR A 56 9.92 -10.38 1.40
CA TYR A 56 10.14 -9.48 0.25
C TYR A 56 11.32 -9.88 -0.64
N ILE A 57 12.38 -10.40 -0.05
CA ILE A 57 13.58 -10.79 -0.81
C ILE A 57 13.26 -12.02 -1.63
N GLU A 58 12.70 -13.05 -1.01
CA GLU A 58 12.35 -14.32 -1.68
C GLU A 58 11.32 -14.09 -2.79
N ASP A 59 10.32 -13.24 -2.51
CA ASP A 59 9.23 -12.96 -3.44
C ASP A 59 9.65 -12.12 -4.63
N THR A 60 10.75 -11.38 -4.55
CA THR A 60 11.18 -10.44 -5.60
C THR A 60 12.47 -10.84 -6.29
N VAL A 61 13.24 -11.75 -5.73
CA VAL A 61 14.60 -12.09 -6.21
C VAL A 61 14.62 -12.59 -7.65
N GLU A 62 13.65 -13.39 -8.04
CA GLU A 62 13.58 -13.92 -9.42
C GLU A 62 13.13 -12.85 -10.41
N ILE A 63 12.28 -11.96 -9.98
CA ILE A 63 11.61 -10.97 -10.82
C ILE A 63 12.48 -9.76 -11.08
N VAL A 64 13.26 -9.33 -10.08
CA VAL A 64 14.15 -8.17 -10.21
C VAL A 64 15.20 -8.35 -11.31
N ASN A 65 15.55 -9.58 -11.63
CA ASN A 65 16.46 -9.88 -12.73
C ASN A 65 15.82 -9.73 -14.11
N ASP A 66 14.50 -9.89 -14.19
CA ASP A 66 13.74 -9.83 -15.44
C ASP A 66 13.03 -8.48 -15.62
N VAL A 67 12.40 -7.99 -14.57
CA VAL A 67 11.64 -6.72 -14.58
C VAL A 67 11.81 -6.00 -13.26
N TYR A 68 12.35 -4.79 -13.32
CA TYR A 68 12.46 -3.92 -12.15
C TYR A 68 11.53 -2.73 -12.27
N VAL A 69 10.90 -2.35 -11.17
CA VAL A 69 10.02 -1.19 -11.08
C VAL A 69 10.59 -0.20 -10.07
N THR A 70 10.72 1.07 -10.44
CA THR A 70 11.15 2.11 -9.51
C THR A 70 10.05 2.48 -8.51
N PRO A 71 10.37 3.11 -7.39
CA PRO A 71 9.34 3.79 -6.60
C PRO A 71 8.58 4.80 -7.46
N ALA A 72 7.28 4.96 -7.20
CA ALA A 72 6.48 5.97 -7.85
C ALA A 72 6.58 7.30 -7.07
N ALA A 73 7.11 8.30 -7.73
CA ALA A 73 7.19 9.66 -7.23
C ALA A 73 6.03 10.51 -7.76
N PRO A 74 5.62 11.56 -7.04
CA PRO A 74 4.64 12.51 -7.55
C PRO A 74 5.04 13.03 -8.93
N ALA A 75 4.18 12.89 -9.92
CA ALA A 75 4.37 13.52 -11.20
C ALA A 75 4.20 15.03 -10.98
N ARG A 76 5.24 15.81 -11.26
CA ARG A 76 5.13 17.26 -11.27
C ARG A 76 4.32 17.67 -12.50
N ILE A 77 3.04 17.74 -12.33
CA ILE A 77 2.14 18.36 -13.29
C ILE A 77 2.11 19.83 -12.88
N GLU A 78 2.94 20.65 -13.50
CA GLU A 78 3.09 22.08 -13.27
C GLU A 78 3.42 22.52 -11.82
N ARG A 79 4.08 23.67 -11.67
CA ARG A 79 4.77 24.11 -10.44
C ARG A 79 3.92 24.29 -9.19
N ASP A 80 2.62 24.03 -9.21
CA ASP A 80 1.68 24.43 -8.15
C ASP A 80 0.82 23.31 -7.56
N GLU A 81 0.90 22.06 -8.04
CA GLU A 81 0.10 20.98 -7.47
C GLU A 81 0.85 20.22 -6.40
N SER A 82 0.51 20.52 -5.15
CA SER A 82 0.92 19.71 -4.00
C SER A 82 0.19 18.37 -3.98
N ILE A 83 0.85 17.33 -3.47
CA ILE A 83 0.19 16.04 -3.22
C ILE A 83 -1.02 16.24 -2.32
N LYS A 84 -2.18 15.82 -2.80
CA LYS A 84 -3.43 15.85 -2.04
C LYS A 84 -3.41 14.75 -0.99
N THR A 85 -3.57 15.12 0.26
CA THR A 85 -3.72 14.17 1.38
C THR A 85 -5.05 14.35 2.07
N GLU A 86 -5.58 13.28 2.63
CA GLU A 86 -6.85 13.28 3.32
C GLU A 86 -6.71 12.57 4.67
N TYR A 87 -7.30 13.18 5.71
CA TYR A 87 -7.36 12.58 7.02
C TYR A 87 -8.61 11.70 7.12
N ILE A 88 -8.38 10.45 7.48
CA ILE A 88 -9.44 9.50 7.76
C ILE A 88 -9.45 9.27 9.27
N THR A 89 -10.56 9.59 9.91
CA THR A 89 -10.78 9.25 11.32
C THR A 89 -11.68 8.02 11.37
N THR A 90 -11.16 6.91 11.87
CA THR A 90 -11.95 5.71 12.15
C THR A 90 -12.22 5.61 13.63
N ASN A 91 -13.49 5.43 13.97
CA ASN A 91 -13.88 5.06 15.31
C ASN A 91 -13.90 3.53 15.38
N ARG A 92 -12.96 2.95 16.10
CA ARG A 92 -12.98 1.51 16.39
C ARG A 92 -13.73 1.29 17.69
N ASN A 93 -14.89 0.73 17.58
CA ASN A 93 -15.59 0.23 18.75
C ASN A 93 -14.95 -1.12 19.13
N ALA A 94 -14.31 -1.19 20.29
CA ALA A 94 -13.64 -2.41 20.76
C ALA A 94 -14.63 -3.58 20.95
N ARG A 95 -15.92 -3.32 20.88
CA ARG A 95 -17.00 -4.29 20.99
C ARG A 95 -17.41 -4.98 19.69
N SER A 96 -16.72 -4.72 18.59
CA SER A 96 -16.97 -5.49 17.38
C SER A 96 -16.35 -6.86 17.57
N ASP A 97 -17.11 -7.81 18.04
CA ASP A 97 -16.73 -9.22 18.22
C ASP A 97 -16.22 -9.84 16.92
N THR A 98 -16.59 -9.26 15.80
CA THR A 98 -16.17 -9.66 14.46
C THR A 98 -14.71 -9.29 14.17
N TYR A 99 -14.12 -8.41 14.97
CA TYR A 99 -12.74 -7.94 14.82
C TYR A 99 -11.96 -8.00 16.13
N ALA A 100 -12.41 -8.82 17.08
CA ALA A 100 -11.56 -9.18 18.19
C ALA A 100 -10.27 -9.73 17.60
N THR A 101 -9.25 -8.91 17.57
CA THR A 101 -7.94 -9.38 17.19
C THR A 101 -7.57 -10.47 18.20
N PRO A 102 -7.17 -11.66 17.76
CA PRO A 102 -6.83 -12.76 18.65
C PRO A 102 -5.67 -12.42 19.61
N ASN A 103 -5.09 -11.23 19.47
CA ASN A 103 -4.00 -10.72 20.29
C ASN A 103 -4.45 -9.93 21.53
N TYR A 104 -5.73 -9.71 21.70
CA TYR A 104 -6.27 -9.32 22.99
C TYR A 104 -7.09 -10.52 23.51
N PRO A 105 -6.45 -11.45 24.19
CA PRO A 105 -7.24 -12.38 24.99
C PRO A 105 -8.11 -11.49 25.87
N ALA A 106 -9.40 -11.76 25.88
CA ALA A 106 -10.22 -11.31 26.97
C ALA A 106 -9.47 -11.78 28.22
N THR A 107 -8.70 -10.90 28.82
CA THR A 107 -8.12 -11.18 30.11
C THR A 107 -9.34 -11.26 31.01
N ASP A 108 -9.70 -12.46 31.36
CA ASP A 108 -10.46 -12.71 32.55
C ASP A 108 -9.61 -12.14 33.67
N ASP A 109 -9.73 -10.84 33.84
CA ASP A 109 -9.14 -10.14 34.97
C ASP A 109 -9.86 -10.69 36.19
N PRO A 110 -9.17 -11.48 37.05
CA PRO A 110 -9.77 -12.04 38.22
C PRO A 110 -10.30 -11.00 39.19
N THR A 111 -10.04 -9.72 38.94
CA THR A 111 -10.58 -8.58 39.69
C THR A 111 -11.95 -8.13 39.19
N GLY A 112 -12.54 -8.75 38.16
CA GLY A 112 -13.85 -8.44 37.63
C GLY A 112 -14.00 -7.03 37.03
N LYS A 113 -12.90 -6.31 36.86
CA LYS A 113 -12.89 -5.06 36.12
C LYS A 113 -12.92 -5.38 34.65
N SER A 114 -14.13 -5.52 34.10
CA SER A 114 -14.29 -5.62 32.64
C SER A 114 -13.47 -4.49 32.01
N SER A 115 -12.57 -4.82 31.13
CA SER A 115 -11.87 -3.83 30.31
C SER A 115 -12.94 -2.96 29.66
N LYS A 116 -13.04 -1.72 30.09
CA LYS A 116 -14.04 -0.80 29.55
C LYS A 116 -13.73 -0.70 28.06
N ASN A 117 -14.64 -1.17 27.24
CA ASN A 117 -14.60 -1.01 25.80
C ASN A 117 -14.72 0.50 25.46
N LEU A 118 -13.65 1.23 25.68
CA LEU A 118 -13.57 2.62 25.31
C LEU A 118 -13.38 2.69 23.80
N PRO A 119 -14.13 3.53 23.08
CA PRO A 119 -13.91 3.74 21.67
C PRO A 119 -12.47 4.24 21.46
N THR A 120 -11.71 3.53 20.64
CA THR A 120 -10.38 3.95 20.24
C THR A 120 -10.48 4.71 18.92
N PHE A 121 -9.98 5.93 18.92
CA PHE A 121 -9.90 6.75 17.72
C PHE A 121 -8.53 6.52 17.06
N GLU A 122 -8.55 6.17 15.81
CA GLU A 122 -7.36 6.07 14.97
C GLU A 122 -7.47 7.14 13.87
N ARG A 123 -6.42 7.90 13.68
CA ARG A 123 -6.32 8.87 12.59
C ARG A 123 -5.33 8.35 11.55
N GLU A 124 -5.69 8.46 10.31
CA GLU A 124 -4.83 8.10 9.19
C GLU A 124 -4.77 9.28 8.22
N ARG A 125 -3.56 9.68 7.86
CA ARG A 125 -3.33 10.57 6.73
C ARG A 125 -3.01 9.71 5.52
N ALA A 126 -3.92 9.68 4.57
CA ALA A 126 -3.81 8.91 3.33
C ALA A 126 -3.65 9.81 2.12
N LEU A 127 -3.16 9.25 1.03
CA LEU A 127 -3.19 9.91 -0.28
C LEU A 127 -4.64 9.97 -0.76
N ALA A 128 -5.09 11.15 -1.15
CA ALA A 128 -6.42 11.37 -1.70
C ALA A 128 -6.52 10.78 -3.12
N PRO A 129 -7.73 10.61 -3.66
CA PRO A 129 -7.94 10.37 -5.08
C PRO A 129 -7.34 11.48 -5.95
N GLU A 130 -7.15 11.19 -7.25
CA GLU A 130 -6.68 12.12 -8.27
C GLU A 130 -5.21 12.57 -8.14
N ASN A 131 -4.43 11.94 -7.27
CA ASN A 131 -2.99 12.10 -7.31
C ASN A 131 -2.40 11.32 -8.48
N VAL A 132 -1.44 11.94 -9.17
CA VAL A 132 -0.70 11.31 -10.27
C VAL A 132 0.74 11.09 -9.85
N PHE A 133 1.19 9.87 -10.03
CA PHE A 133 2.55 9.44 -9.77
C PHE A 133 3.19 8.95 -11.05
N ARG A 134 4.52 9.09 -11.14
CA ARG A 134 5.33 8.56 -12.23
C ARG A 134 6.30 7.54 -11.69
N PHE A 135 6.45 6.45 -12.43
CA PHE A 135 7.44 5.41 -12.17
C PHE A 135 7.98 4.83 -13.48
N TYR A 136 9.04 4.09 -13.38
CA TYR A 136 9.68 3.48 -14.55
C TYR A 136 9.76 1.97 -14.36
N VAL A 137 9.58 1.25 -15.48
CA VAL A 137 9.73 -0.19 -15.55
C VAL A 137 10.90 -0.52 -16.46
N PHE A 138 11.81 -1.34 -15.97
CA PHE A 138 13.02 -1.78 -16.64
C PHE A 138 12.91 -3.27 -16.97
N PRO A 139 12.60 -3.64 -18.22
CA PRO A 139 12.57 -5.02 -18.65
C PRO A 139 14.00 -5.46 -19.01
N TYR A 140 14.72 -6.07 -18.09
CA TYR A 140 16.10 -6.48 -18.30
C TYR A 140 16.22 -7.71 -19.19
N GLY A 141 15.40 -8.74 -18.98
CA GLY A 141 15.43 -10.02 -19.69
C GLY A 141 14.27 -10.23 -20.67
N ARG A 142 13.36 -9.26 -20.79
CA ARG A 142 12.10 -9.42 -21.54
C ARG A 142 11.89 -8.30 -22.54
N ASP A 143 11.05 -8.57 -23.54
CA ASP A 143 10.62 -7.52 -24.48
C ASP A 143 9.70 -6.50 -23.78
N ALA A 144 9.95 -5.20 -24.01
CA ALA A 144 9.19 -4.13 -23.39
C ALA A 144 7.70 -4.17 -23.76
N THR A 145 7.38 -4.50 -25.01
CA THR A 145 6.01 -4.61 -25.50
C THR A 145 5.26 -5.74 -24.80
N GLU A 146 5.94 -6.85 -24.59
CA GLU A 146 5.38 -7.99 -23.86
C GLU A 146 5.10 -7.60 -22.40
N VAL A 147 6.05 -6.95 -21.72
CA VAL A 147 5.88 -6.50 -20.34
C VAL A 147 4.72 -5.53 -20.22
N VAL A 148 4.63 -4.53 -21.10
CA VAL A 148 3.50 -3.57 -21.09
C VAL A 148 2.16 -4.29 -21.25
N SER A 149 2.07 -5.26 -22.13
CA SER A 149 0.82 -6.01 -22.36
C SER A 149 0.36 -6.83 -21.15
N GLN A 150 1.27 -7.20 -20.27
CA GLN A 150 0.99 -7.97 -19.05
C GLN A 150 0.68 -7.09 -17.84
N LEU A 151 1.05 -5.80 -17.87
CA LEU A 151 0.76 -4.92 -16.75
C LEU A 151 -0.75 -4.66 -16.63
N PRO A 152 -1.32 -4.79 -15.43
CA PRO A 152 -2.73 -4.51 -15.21
C PRO A 152 -3.02 -3.01 -15.31
N SER A 153 -4.07 -2.63 -16.03
CA SER A 153 -4.52 -1.23 -16.10
C SER A 153 -5.04 -0.71 -14.75
N TYR A 154 -5.46 -1.58 -13.84
CA TYR A 154 -5.95 -1.23 -12.52
C TYR A 154 -5.31 -2.07 -11.44
N ILE A 155 -4.83 -1.39 -10.39
CA ILE A 155 -4.17 -2.02 -9.26
C ILE A 155 -4.84 -1.65 -7.93
N ARG A 156 -4.51 -2.41 -6.90
CA ARG A 156 -4.92 -2.14 -5.52
C ARG A 156 -3.70 -1.87 -4.67
N LEU A 157 -3.75 -0.79 -3.91
CA LEU A 157 -2.64 -0.29 -3.12
C LEU A 157 -3.03 -0.03 -1.67
N GLY A 158 -2.08 -0.23 -0.77
CA GLY A 158 -2.20 0.10 0.64
C GLY A 158 -3.12 -0.80 1.45
N LYS A 159 -3.17 -0.55 2.74
CA LYS A 159 -3.93 -1.34 3.73
C LYS A 159 -5.43 -1.46 3.40
N LYS A 160 -6.02 -0.42 2.82
CA LYS A 160 -7.45 -0.36 2.48
C LYS A 160 -7.74 -0.65 1.02
N ARG A 161 -6.75 -1.19 0.28
CA ARG A 161 -6.87 -1.58 -1.12
C ARG A 161 -7.41 -0.45 -2.01
N GLY A 162 -6.86 0.75 -1.84
CA GLY A 162 -7.17 1.89 -2.69
C GLY A 162 -6.96 1.57 -4.16
N LYS A 163 -7.87 2.02 -5.02
CA LYS A 163 -7.80 1.76 -6.46
C LYS A 163 -6.87 2.76 -7.14
N GLY A 164 -6.00 2.27 -8.02
CA GLY A 164 -5.18 3.08 -8.91
C GLY A 164 -5.30 2.61 -10.34
N HIS A 165 -5.21 3.54 -11.28
CA HIS A 165 -5.13 3.29 -12.72
C HIS A 165 -3.71 3.47 -13.20
N VAL A 166 -3.19 2.47 -13.90
CA VAL A 166 -1.84 2.45 -14.49
C VAL A 166 -1.97 2.68 -15.99
N SER A 167 -1.14 3.57 -16.53
CA SER A 167 -1.00 3.83 -17.96
C SER A 167 0.47 3.90 -18.32
N CYS A 168 0.85 3.20 -19.38
CA CYS A 168 2.18 3.17 -19.98
C CYS A 168 2.17 3.86 -21.34
#